data_9eca3db6399af9fe40584c0a77afbf5d
#
_entry.id   9eca3db6399af9fe40584c0a77afbf5d
#
_cell.length_a   1.000
_cell.length_b   1.000
_cell.length_c   1.000
_cell.angle_alpha   90.00
_cell.angle_beta   90.00
_cell.angle_gamma   90.00
#
_symmetry.space_group_name_H-M   'P 1'
#
loop_
_entity.id
_entity.type
_entity.pdbx_description
1 polymer ?
#
loop_
_entity_poly.entity_id
_entity_poly.type
_entity_poly.pdbx_seq_one_letter_code
_entity_poly.pdbx_strand_id
1 'polypeptide(L)'
;MFIEIGSRLKILDPSPELIKWCKENLEMTNPEYQQKARMHLWLGNTPRTLYLYEVNGNSLILPFGCLRAILPLLEGNVKKLFKEPKKVDYGGKVPLYDYQEEAVAAMLINHYGILQSPAGSGKTQMGIALACALGVKTLWLTHTKDLLTQSKSRAEQYVDSELLGTITEGKVSIGKAMTFATIQTMCKLDLDQYRDEWDCVIVDECHRVSGTPTAVTQFSKVLNTLCARHKFGLSATVHRSDGMIKATYAMLGQVVWTVPDEAVKSRVMTAASYTH
;
A
#
# COMPACT_ATOMS: atom_id res chain seq x y z
N MET A 1 12.58 3.42 -25.20
CA MET A 1 12.10 4.04 -23.95
C MET A 1 13.23 4.19 -22.92
N PHE A 2 13.18 5.20 -22.05
CA PHE A 2 14.01 5.28 -20.85
C PHE A 2 13.08 5.25 -19.64
N ILE A 3 13.36 4.39 -18.66
CA ILE A 3 12.43 4.06 -17.57
C ILE A 3 13.13 4.36 -16.23
N GLU A 4 12.56 5.26 -15.45
CA GLU A 4 12.98 5.51 -14.06
C GLU A 4 11.97 4.85 -13.11
N ILE A 5 12.49 4.04 -12.17
CA ILE A 5 11.71 3.33 -11.15
C ILE A 5 12.08 3.88 -9.78
N GLY A 6 11.14 4.58 -9.15
CA GLY A 6 11.30 5.15 -7.81
C GLY A 6 9.97 5.14 -7.05
N SER A 7 9.61 6.26 -6.45
CA SER A 7 8.28 6.42 -5.82
C SER A 7 7.14 6.20 -6.82
N ARG A 8 7.40 6.60 -8.06
CA ARG A 8 6.57 6.38 -9.25
C ARG A 8 7.42 5.81 -10.38
N LEU A 9 6.77 5.40 -11.46
CA LEU A 9 7.42 5.03 -12.71
C LEU A 9 7.37 6.25 -13.63
N LYS A 10 8.54 6.67 -14.15
CA LYS A 10 8.60 7.71 -15.19
C LYS A 10 9.18 7.09 -16.45
N ILE A 11 8.43 7.18 -17.54
CA ILE A 11 8.75 6.54 -18.81
C ILE A 11 8.83 7.63 -19.86
N LEU A 12 10.00 7.80 -20.45
CA LEU A 12 10.25 8.70 -21.57
C LEU A 12 9.95 7.98 -22.89
N ASP A 13 9.28 8.67 -23.80
CA ASP A 13 8.85 8.18 -25.10
C ASP A 13 8.08 6.85 -25.00
N PRO A 14 6.91 6.85 -24.30
CA PRO A 14 6.10 5.67 -24.13
C PRO A 14 5.55 5.16 -25.46
N SER A 15 5.41 3.84 -25.61
CA SER A 15 4.81 3.25 -26.80
C SER A 15 3.30 3.54 -26.86
N PRO A 16 2.70 3.51 -28.07
CA PRO A 16 1.25 3.63 -28.22
C PRO A 16 0.46 2.57 -27.44
N GLU A 17 0.98 1.35 -27.37
CA GLU A 17 0.40 0.22 -26.61
C GLU A 17 0.36 0.52 -25.11
N LEU A 18 1.43 1.11 -24.57
CA LEU A 18 1.47 1.51 -23.17
C LEU A 18 0.48 2.63 -22.85
N ILE A 19 0.36 3.62 -23.72
CA ILE A 19 -0.67 4.68 -23.59
C ILE A 19 -2.08 4.10 -23.64
N LYS A 20 -2.34 3.16 -24.55
CA LYS A 20 -3.62 2.46 -24.65
C LYS A 20 -3.91 1.68 -23.34
N TRP A 21 -2.92 0.94 -22.83
CA TRP A 21 -3.04 0.23 -21.55
C TRP A 21 -3.42 1.18 -20.42
N CYS A 22 -2.81 2.36 -20.34
CA CYS A 22 -3.13 3.36 -19.31
C CYS A 22 -4.59 3.82 -19.38
N LYS A 23 -5.09 4.11 -20.58
CA LYS A 23 -6.50 4.50 -20.76
C LYS A 23 -7.47 3.42 -20.31
N GLU A 24 -7.19 2.15 -20.61
CA GLU A 24 -8.05 1.02 -20.27
C GLU A 24 -8.01 0.68 -18.77
N ASN A 25 -6.85 0.83 -18.13
CA ASN A 25 -6.62 0.34 -16.77
C ASN A 25 -6.55 1.43 -15.70
N LEU A 26 -6.17 2.66 -16.04
CA LEU A 26 -5.90 3.74 -15.09
C LEU A 26 -6.87 4.93 -15.21
N GLU A 27 -7.90 4.82 -16.05
CA GLU A 27 -9.04 5.74 -16.09
C GLU A 27 -10.22 5.12 -15.37
N MET A 28 -10.86 5.90 -14.51
CA MET A 28 -12.03 5.48 -13.74
C MET A 28 -13.12 6.54 -13.78
N THR A 29 -14.36 6.12 -13.89
CA THR A 29 -15.48 7.03 -13.69
C THR A 29 -15.51 7.47 -12.22
N ASN A 30 -15.68 8.78 -12.00
CA ASN A 30 -15.78 9.33 -10.65
C ASN A 30 -17.18 9.03 -10.07
N PRO A 31 -17.30 8.22 -9.00
CA PRO A 31 -18.58 7.89 -8.39
C PRO A 31 -19.31 9.12 -7.82
N GLU A 32 -18.57 10.11 -7.31
CA GLU A 32 -19.12 11.36 -6.80
C GLU A 32 -19.79 12.15 -7.94
N TYR A 33 -19.15 12.21 -9.10
CA TYR A 33 -19.74 12.84 -10.28
C TYR A 33 -21.03 12.13 -10.70
N GLN A 34 -21.02 10.80 -10.75
CA GLN A 34 -22.22 10.00 -11.08
C GLN A 34 -23.35 10.23 -10.09
N GLN A 35 -23.03 10.25 -8.78
CA GLN A 35 -24.03 10.50 -7.74
C GLN A 35 -24.65 11.87 -7.87
N LYS A 36 -23.83 12.93 -7.98
CA LYS A 36 -24.29 14.30 -8.18
C LYS A 36 -25.14 14.44 -9.44
N ALA A 37 -24.71 13.85 -10.55
CA ALA A 37 -25.45 13.88 -11.82
C ALA A 37 -26.82 13.19 -11.70
N ARG A 38 -26.90 12.02 -11.04
CA ARG A 38 -28.18 11.30 -10.81
C ARG A 38 -29.13 12.07 -9.93
N MET A 39 -28.59 12.80 -8.94
CA MET A 39 -29.38 13.60 -8.01
C MET A 39 -29.66 15.03 -8.51
N HIS A 40 -29.29 15.34 -9.75
CA HIS A 40 -29.38 16.68 -10.36
C HIS A 40 -28.75 17.78 -9.48
N LEU A 41 -27.69 17.43 -8.72
CA LEU A 41 -26.95 18.38 -7.89
C LEU A 41 -25.92 19.14 -8.71
N TRP A 42 -25.52 20.30 -8.19
CA TRP A 42 -24.46 21.08 -8.81
C TRP A 42 -23.13 20.31 -8.86
N LEU A 43 -22.59 20.15 -10.07
CA LEU A 43 -21.38 19.35 -10.29
C LEU A 43 -20.09 20.09 -9.89
N GLY A 44 -20.11 21.44 -9.93
CA GLY A 44 -18.95 22.26 -9.58
C GLY A 44 -17.70 21.83 -10.36
N ASN A 45 -16.58 21.72 -9.63
CA ASN A 45 -15.30 21.24 -10.17
C ASN A 45 -15.12 19.72 -10.04
N THR A 46 -16.20 18.94 -9.82
CA THR A 46 -16.12 17.48 -9.69
C THR A 46 -15.78 16.87 -11.06
N PRO A 47 -14.59 16.27 -11.25
CA PRO A 47 -14.22 15.72 -12.56
C PRO A 47 -15.07 14.47 -12.86
N ARG A 48 -15.42 14.27 -14.12
CA ARG A 48 -16.15 13.09 -14.59
C ARG A 48 -15.30 11.81 -14.50
N THR A 49 -14.01 11.94 -14.81
CA THR A 49 -13.06 10.83 -14.87
C THR A 49 -11.90 11.12 -13.91
N LEU A 50 -11.48 10.10 -13.18
CA LEU A 50 -10.27 10.11 -12.37
C LEU A 50 -9.16 9.43 -13.18
N TYR A 51 -8.04 10.13 -13.33
CA TYR A 51 -6.84 9.64 -14.01
C TYR A 51 -5.81 9.25 -12.94
N LEU A 52 -5.33 8.02 -12.98
CA LEU A 52 -4.27 7.52 -12.10
C LEU A 52 -2.88 7.64 -12.73
N TYR A 53 -2.75 8.30 -13.86
CA TYR A 53 -1.51 8.56 -14.57
C TYR A 53 -1.43 10.02 -15.03
N GLU A 54 -0.23 10.47 -15.32
CA GLU A 54 0.04 11.81 -15.80
C GLU A 54 0.84 11.71 -17.12
N VAL A 55 0.54 12.60 -18.06
CA VAL A 55 1.30 12.77 -19.31
C VAL A 55 1.87 14.18 -19.32
N ASN A 56 3.18 14.31 -19.30
CA ASN A 56 3.88 15.59 -19.31
C ASN A 56 4.86 15.63 -20.50
N GLY A 57 4.44 16.26 -21.61
CA GLY A 57 5.20 16.22 -22.86
C GLY A 57 5.38 14.79 -23.37
N ASN A 58 6.63 14.35 -23.51
CA ASN A 58 6.99 12.98 -23.89
C ASN A 58 7.16 12.02 -22.70
N SER A 59 6.78 12.43 -21.48
CA SER A 59 6.91 11.62 -20.28
C SER A 59 5.54 11.10 -19.85
N LEU A 60 5.47 9.80 -19.57
CA LEU A 60 4.37 9.13 -18.89
C LEU A 60 4.77 8.83 -17.46
N ILE A 61 3.92 9.22 -16.50
CA ILE A 61 4.16 8.99 -15.07
C ILE A 61 3.05 8.12 -14.53
N LEU A 62 3.43 6.98 -13.94
CA LEU A 62 2.51 5.98 -13.40
C LEU A 62 2.79 5.72 -11.92
N PRO A 63 1.78 5.31 -11.13
CA PRO A 63 2.00 4.79 -9.79
C PRO A 63 2.88 3.53 -9.81
N PHE A 64 3.65 3.32 -8.75
CA PHE A 64 4.62 2.22 -8.64
C PHE A 64 4.01 0.83 -8.80
N GLY A 65 2.80 0.61 -8.26
CA GLY A 65 2.12 -0.70 -8.31
C GLY A 65 1.80 -1.21 -9.71
N CYS A 66 1.81 -0.32 -10.72
CA CYS A 66 1.59 -0.70 -12.13
C CYS A 66 2.77 -1.50 -12.71
N LEU A 67 3.97 -1.47 -12.11
CA LEU A 67 5.20 -1.98 -12.70
C LEU A 67 5.06 -3.40 -13.26
N ARG A 68 4.54 -4.34 -12.45
CA ARG A 68 4.41 -5.75 -12.88
C ARG A 68 3.46 -5.91 -14.06
N ALA A 69 2.36 -5.15 -14.06
CA ALA A 69 1.35 -5.24 -15.12
C ALA A 69 1.84 -4.69 -16.47
N ILE A 70 2.72 -3.68 -16.45
CA ILE A 70 3.25 -3.07 -17.67
C ILE A 70 4.62 -3.65 -18.09
N LEU A 71 5.24 -4.48 -17.25
CA LEU A 71 6.57 -5.02 -17.52
C LEU A 71 6.72 -5.63 -18.93
N PRO A 72 5.74 -6.37 -19.47
CA PRO A 72 5.80 -6.90 -20.85
C PRO A 72 5.76 -5.81 -21.94
N LEU A 73 5.33 -4.59 -21.60
CA LEU A 73 5.23 -3.44 -22.53
C LEU A 73 6.45 -2.52 -22.44
N LEU A 74 7.38 -2.82 -21.53
CA LEU A 74 8.56 -2.00 -21.29
C LEU A 74 9.74 -2.52 -22.10
N GLU A 75 10.21 -1.71 -23.05
CA GLU A 75 11.44 -1.96 -23.81
C GLU A 75 12.40 -0.79 -23.64
N GLY A 76 13.60 -1.04 -23.14
CA GLY A 76 14.63 -0.01 -23.03
C GLY A 76 15.44 -0.04 -21.73
N ASN A 77 16.13 1.05 -21.48
CA ASN A 77 17.03 1.18 -20.33
C ASN A 77 16.25 1.53 -19.04
N VAL A 78 16.53 0.78 -17.99
CA VAL A 78 15.91 0.95 -16.67
C VAL A 78 16.90 1.54 -15.69
N LYS A 79 16.53 2.65 -15.04
CA LYS A 79 17.23 3.25 -13.92
C LYS A 79 16.41 3.15 -12.66
N LYS A 80 16.93 2.48 -11.63
CA LYS A 80 16.32 2.44 -10.30
C LYS A 80 16.81 3.63 -9.46
N LEU A 81 15.88 4.32 -8.81
CA LEU A 81 16.16 5.54 -8.03
C LEU A 81 16.14 5.28 -6.52
N PHE A 82 15.98 4.02 -6.10
CA PHE A 82 15.98 3.66 -4.68
C PHE A 82 17.38 3.84 -4.08
N LYS A 83 17.45 4.44 -2.90
CA LYS A 83 18.67 4.47 -2.10
C LYS A 83 18.98 3.09 -1.51
N GLU A 84 20.19 2.90 -1.02
CA GLU A 84 20.53 1.71 -0.25
C GLU A 84 19.64 1.63 0.99
N PRO A 85 19.06 0.44 1.28
CA PRO A 85 18.12 0.29 2.37
C PRO A 85 18.78 0.51 3.73
N LYS A 86 18.10 1.23 4.59
CA LYS A 86 18.50 1.43 5.99
C LYS A 86 18.13 0.16 6.76
N LYS A 87 19.12 -0.72 6.93
CA LYS A 87 18.94 -1.96 7.71
C LYS A 87 18.68 -1.63 9.18
N VAL A 88 17.73 -2.35 9.75
CA VAL A 88 17.30 -2.22 11.13
C VAL A 88 17.16 -3.61 11.76
N ASP A 89 17.69 -3.75 12.97
CA ASP A 89 17.40 -4.91 13.79
C ASP A 89 16.14 -4.65 14.62
N TYR A 90 15.12 -5.48 14.43
CA TYR A 90 13.86 -5.42 15.17
C TYR A 90 13.92 -6.15 16.50
N GLY A 91 15.03 -6.86 16.80
CA GLY A 91 15.31 -7.50 18.07
C GLY A 91 14.49 -8.75 18.38
N GLY A 92 13.47 -9.08 17.59
CA GLY A 92 12.57 -10.18 17.90
C GLY A 92 12.08 -10.95 16.68
N LYS A 93 11.61 -12.18 16.94
CA LYS A 93 10.89 -13.00 15.96
C LYS A 93 9.40 -12.98 16.31
N VAL A 94 8.57 -12.63 15.34
CA VAL A 94 7.11 -12.68 15.46
C VAL A 94 6.67 -14.13 15.26
N PRO A 95 6.02 -14.78 16.23
CA PRO A 95 5.51 -16.13 16.06
C PRO A 95 4.38 -16.14 15.05
N LEU A 96 4.44 -17.06 14.10
CA LEU A 96 3.47 -17.19 13.02
C LEU A 96 2.92 -18.63 13.00
N TYR A 97 1.78 -18.77 12.40
CA TYR A 97 1.18 -20.03 12.03
C TYR A 97 1.58 -20.39 10.59
N ASP A 98 1.52 -21.65 10.22
CA ASP A 98 1.96 -22.13 8.90
C ASP A 98 1.38 -21.29 7.75
N TYR A 99 0.07 -21.03 7.74
CA TYR A 99 -0.56 -20.20 6.72
C TYR A 99 -0.11 -18.72 6.74
N GLN A 100 0.31 -18.23 7.90
CA GLN A 100 0.86 -16.88 8.05
C GLN A 100 2.31 -16.83 7.56
N GLU A 101 3.09 -17.87 7.82
CA GLU A 101 4.46 -18.01 7.28
C GLU A 101 4.43 -18.03 5.76
N GLU A 102 3.53 -18.83 5.15
CA GLU A 102 3.34 -18.86 3.70
C GLU A 102 2.97 -17.48 3.13
N ALA A 103 2.05 -16.76 3.78
CA ALA A 103 1.64 -15.42 3.38
C ALA A 103 2.81 -14.43 3.43
N VAL A 104 3.60 -14.43 4.52
CA VAL A 104 4.78 -13.57 4.66
C VAL A 104 5.84 -13.93 3.64
N ALA A 105 6.10 -15.21 3.40
CA ALA A 105 7.05 -15.68 2.37
C ALA A 105 6.63 -15.20 0.97
N ALA A 106 5.35 -15.30 0.62
CA ALA A 106 4.83 -14.81 -0.65
C ALA A 106 5.03 -13.30 -0.82
N MET A 107 4.81 -12.52 0.25
CA MET A 107 5.04 -11.06 0.22
C MET A 107 6.54 -10.74 0.05
N LEU A 108 7.42 -11.44 0.74
CA LEU A 108 8.88 -11.24 0.63
C LEU A 108 9.38 -11.50 -0.80
N ILE A 109 8.93 -12.59 -1.44
CA ILE A 109 9.29 -12.94 -2.82
C ILE A 109 8.79 -11.88 -3.81
N ASN A 110 7.61 -11.33 -3.57
CA ASN A 110 6.99 -10.38 -4.50
C ASN A 110 7.46 -8.93 -4.34
N HIS A 111 8.07 -8.56 -3.22
CA HIS A 111 8.58 -7.21 -2.90
C HIS A 111 7.52 -6.10 -2.81
N TYR A 112 6.36 -6.24 -3.42
CA TYR A 112 5.21 -5.34 -3.32
C TYR A 112 3.93 -6.06 -3.77
N GLY A 113 2.78 -5.57 -3.34
CA GLY A 113 1.47 -6.15 -3.64
C GLY A 113 0.58 -6.24 -2.42
N ILE A 114 -0.54 -6.92 -2.55
CA ILE A 114 -1.59 -6.98 -1.54
C ILE A 114 -1.69 -8.39 -0.98
N LEU A 115 -1.71 -8.47 0.35
CA LEU A 115 -2.14 -9.66 1.07
C LEU A 115 -3.64 -9.56 1.33
N GLN A 116 -4.41 -10.46 0.74
CA GLN A 116 -5.81 -10.65 1.06
C GLN A 116 -5.95 -11.74 2.14
N SER A 117 -6.56 -11.40 3.27
CA SER A 117 -6.68 -12.33 4.39
C SER A 117 -7.94 -12.03 5.20
N PRO A 118 -8.73 -13.04 5.58
CA PRO A 118 -9.99 -12.86 6.29
C PRO A 118 -9.85 -12.05 7.58
N ALA A 119 -10.96 -11.54 8.11
CA ALA A 119 -10.98 -10.96 9.45
C ALA A 119 -10.56 -12.00 10.49
N GLY A 120 -9.78 -11.59 11.50
CA GLY A 120 -9.29 -12.49 12.53
C GLY A 120 -8.11 -13.39 12.14
N SER A 121 -7.64 -13.36 10.90
CA SER A 121 -6.49 -14.16 10.43
C SER A 121 -5.12 -13.69 10.95
N GLY A 122 -5.06 -12.55 11.64
CA GLY A 122 -3.80 -11.97 12.12
C GLY A 122 -3.04 -11.14 11.09
N LYS A 123 -3.74 -10.42 10.19
CA LYS A 123 -3.13 -9.51 9.19
C LYS A 123 -2.05 -8.60 9.77
N THR A 124 -2.36 -7.95 10.89
CA THR A 124 -1.42 -7.05 11.56
C THR A 124 -0.15 -7.80 11.99
N GLN A 125 -0.30 -9.01 12.54
CA GLN A 125 0.83 -9.85 12.93
C GLN A 125 1.70 -10.25 11.73
N MET A 126 1.07 -10.66 10.62
CA MET A 126 1.78 -10.96 9.36
C MET A 126 2.53 -9.73 8.82
N GLY A 127 1.91 -8.55 8.86
CA GLY A 127 2.57 -7.31 8.42
C GLY A 127 3.77 -6.91 9.30
N ILE A 128 3.66 -7.08 10.63
CA ILE A 128 4.78 -6.85 11.56
C ILE A 128 5.90 -7.87 11.29
N ALA A 129 5.55 -9.15 11.13
CA ALA A 129 6.51 -10.20 10.79
C ALA A 129 7.23 -9.93 9.47
N LEU A 130 6.51 -9.42 8.46
CA LEU A 130 7.07 -9.00 7.19
C LEU A 130 8.10 -7.88 7.37
N ALA A 131 7.79 -6.85 8.16
CA ALA A 131 8.71 -5.74 8.45
C ALA A 131 9.98 -6.25 9.16
N CYS A 132 9.82 -7.12 10.16
CA CYS A 132 10.95 -7.76 10.85
C CYS A 132 11.81 -8.59 9.89
N ALA A 133 11.19 -9.39 9.02
CA ALA A 133 11.89 -10.24 8.06
C ALA A 133 12.63 -9.43 6.97
N LEU A 134 12.08 -8.30 6.54
CA LEU A 134 12.76 -7.38 5.62
C LEU A 134 13.96 -6.70 6.30
N GLY A 135 13.89 -6.46 7.61
CA GLY A 135 14.95 -5.81 8.38
C GLY A 135 15.26 -4.40 7.88
N VAL A 136 14.24 -3.64 7.46
CA VAL A 136 14.38 -2.29 6.93
C VAL A 136 13.40 -1.32 7.59
N LYS A 137 13.72 -0.04 7.54
CA LYS A 137 12.88 1.00 8.12
C LYS A 137 11.50 1.02 7.47
N THR A 138 10.44 0.85 8.27
CA THR A 138 9.08 0.63 7.79
C THR A 138 8.11 1.71 8.25
N LEU A 139 7.28 2.20 7.33
CA LEU A 139 6.11 3.04 7.61
C LEU A 139 4.85 2.18 7.58
N TRP A 140 4.07 2.21 8.65
CA TRP A 140 2.74 1.58 8.74
C TRP A 140 1.65 2.65 8.63
N LEU A 141 0.88 2.61 7.54
CA LEU A 141 -0.18 3.57 7.26
C LEU A 141 -1.55 3.01 7.61
N THR A 142 -2.33 3.77 8.36
CA THR A 142 -3.71 3.46 8.72
C THR A 142 -4.65 4.59 8.33
N HIS A 143 -5.94 4.28 8.25
CA HIS A 143 -6.97 5.26 7.95
C HIS A 143 -7.48 6.00 9.21
N THR A 144 -7.43 5.36 10.39
CA THR A 144 -7.92 5.95 11.64
C THR A 144 -6.87 5.85 12.74
N LYS A 145 -7.02 6.71 13.77
CA LYS A 145 -6.17 6.69 14.96
C LYS A 145 -6.34 5.39 15.77
N ASP A 146 -7.56 4.87 15.84
CA ASP A 146 -7.84 3.62 16.58
C ASP A 146 -7.09 2.43 15.95
N LEU A 147 -7.12 2.32 14.62
CA LEU A 147 -6.33 1.30 13.90
C LEU A 147 -4.83 1.50 14.11
N LEU A 148 -4.35 2.75 14.11
CA LEU A 148 -2.95 3.05 14.42
C LEU A 148 -2.57 2.55 15.82
N THR A 149 -3.38 2.89 16.82
CA THR A 149 -3.14 2.48 18.22
C THR A 149 -3.14 0.96 18.36
N GLN A 150 -4.12 0.27 17.75
CA GLN A 150 -4.21 -1.20 17.76
C GLN A 150 -2.99 -1.84 17.09
N SER A 151 -2.59 -1.35 15.91
CA SER A 151 -1.44 -1.89 15.18
C SER A 151 -0.14 -1.66 15.94
N LYS A 152 0.05 -0.47 16.53
CA LYS A 152 1.21 -0.16 17.35
C LYS A 152 1.27 -1.04 18.60
N SER A 153 0.16 -1.16 19.34
CA SER A 153 0.10 -2.03 20.54
C SER A 153 0.35 -3.51 20.21
N ARG A 154 -0.04 -3.96 19.00
CA ARG A 154 0.33 -5.29 18.52
C ARG A 154 1.83 -5.41 18.26
N ALA A 155 2.45 -4.38 17.66
CA ALA A 155 3.89 -4.37 17.40
C ALA A 155 4.71 -4.36 18.70
N GLU A 156 4.29 -3.64 19.74
CA GLU A 156 4.93 -3.58 21.06
C GLU A 156 5.02 -4.94 21.76
N GLN A 157 4.27 -5.95 21.31
CA GLN A 157 4.39 -7.31 21.81
C GLN A 157 5.63 -8.06 21.30
N TYR A 158 6.23 -7.58 20.20
CA TYR A 158 7.31 -8.26 19.48
C TYR A 158 8.53 -7.38 19.22
N VAL A 159 8.36 -6.07 19.27
CA VAL A 159 9.38 -5.07 18.93
C VAL A 159 9.48 -4.09 20.08
N ASP A 160 10.71 -3.76 20.47
CA ASP A 160 10.95 -2.78 21.55
C ASP A 160 10.26 -1.44 21.22
N SER A 161 9.56 -0.90 22.21
CA SER A 161 8.84 0.38 22.09
C SER A 161 9.74 1.56 21.69
N GLU A 162 11.03 1.52 22.07
CA GLU A 162 12.02 2.55 21.68
C GLU A 162 12.33 2.56 20.18
N LEU A 163 12.04 1.47 19.46
CA LEU A 163 12.20 1.36 18.02
C LEU A 163 10.97 1.89 17.25
N LEU A 164 9.86 2.13 17.95
CA LEU A 164 8.57 2.50 17.37
C LEU A 164 8.32 4.00 17.48
N GLY A 165 7.77 4.57 16.40
CA GLY A 165 7.35 5.97 16.35
C GLY A 165 5.90 6.13 15.91
N THR A 166 5.39 7.37 15.99
CA THR A 166 4.03 7.71 15.55
C THR A 166 3.96 9.06 14.85
N ILE A 167 3.14 9.12 13.81
CA ILE A 167 2.81 10.37 13.11
C ILE A 167 1.28 10.49 13.08
N THR A 168 0.74 11.28 13.98
CA THR A 168 -0.71 11.47 14.14
C THR A 168 -1.01 12.78 14.84
N GLU A 169 -2.19 13.36 14.60
CA GLU A 169 -2.65 14.60 15.23
C GLU A 169 -1.65 15.78 15.16
N GLY A 170 -0.92 15.88 14.04
CA GLY A 170 0.09 16.93 13.83
C GLY A 170 1.42 16.70 14.56
N LYS A 171 1.55 15.62 15.35
CA LYS A 171 2.80 15.24 16.01
C LYS A 171 3.58 14.26 15.13
N VAL A 172 4.88 14.49 15.01
CA VAL A 172 5.80 13.64 14.23
C VAL A 172 6.87 13.09 15.17
N SER A 173 6.85 11.78 15.37
CA SER A 173 7.89 11.03 16.07
C SER A 173 8.27 9.84 15.21
N ILE A 174 9.42 9.91 14.55
CA ILE A 174 9.87 8.86 13.64
C ILE A 174 10.56 7.76 14.44
N GLY A 175 10.06 6.53 14.33
CA GLY A 175 10.68 5.37 14.95
C GLY A 175 12.01 4.99 14.30
N LYS A 176 12.90 4.38 15.07
CA LYS A 176 14.17 3.86 14.55
C LYS A 176 13.96 2.70 13.58
N ALA A 177 12.95 1.85 13.84
CA ALA A 177 12.60 0.70 13.00
C ALA A 177 11.25 0.87 12.30
N MET A 178 10.18 1.15 13.05
CA MET A 178 8.83 1.24 12.50
C MET A 178 8.14 2.54 12.95
N THR A 179 7.44 3.18 12.03
CA THR A 179 6.64 4.37 12.30
C THR A 179 5.20 4.10 11.92
N PHE A 180 4.26 4.31 12.85
CA PHE A 180 2.83 4.19 12.63
C PHE A 180 2.24 5.56 12.32
N ALA A 181 1.51 5.70 11.22
CA ALA A 181 0.99 6.98 10.79
C ALA A 181 -0.45 6.89 10.29
N THR A 182 -1.22 7.96 10.53
CA THR A 182 -2.51 8.12 9.87
C THR A 182 -2.33 8.85 8.53
N ILE A 183 -3.05 8.39 7.50
CA ILE A 183 -2.96 8.99 6.17
C ILE A 183 -3.32 10.48 6.19
N GLN A 184 -4.29 10.88 7.03
CA GLN A 184 -4.75 12.28 7.16
C GLN A 184 -3.65 13.19 7.71
N THR A 185 -2.78 12.68 8.59
CA THR A 185 -1.64 13.47 9.08
C THR A 185 -0.53 13.47 8.05
N MET A 186 -0.19 12.31 7.48
CA MET A 186 0.87 12.20 6.48
C MET A 186 0.63 13.12 5.28
N CYS A 187 -0.58 13.16 4.73
CA CYS A 187 -0.86 13.98 3.54
C CYS A 187 -0.78 15.50 3.79
N LYS A 188 -0.72 15.95 5.05
CA LYS A 188 -0.55 17.37 5.42
C LYS A 188 0.90 17.77 5.60
N LEU A 189 1.81 16.81 5.71
CA LEU A 189 3.25 17.06 5.85
C LEU A 189 3.87 17.48 4.50
N ASP A 190 5.02 18.14 4.59
CA ASP A 190 5.92 18.28 3.47
C ASP A 190 6.64 16.93 3.24
N LEU A 191 6.05 16.11 2.37
CA LEU A 191 6.48 14.73 2.14
C LEU A 191 7.84 14.62 1.45
N ASP A 192 8.31 15.69 0.78
CA ASP A 192 9.61 15.67 0.11
C ASP A 192 10.76 15.54 1.11
N GLN A 193 10.59 16.06 2.33
CA GLN A 193 11.55 15.89 3.44
C GLN A 193 11.67 14.42 3.88
N TYR A 194 10.62 13.62 3.69
CA TYR A 194 10.53 12.22 4.10
C TYR A 194 10.62 11.25 2.93
N ARG A 195 10.92 11.73 1.73
CA ARG A 195 10.89 10.96 0.48
C ARG A 195 11.62 9.61 0.58
N ASP A 196 12.78 9.60 1.21
CA ASP A 196 13.66 8.44 1.34
C ASP A 196 13.80 7.98 2.80
N GLU A 197 12.80 8.28 3.63
CA GLU A 197 12.88 7.97 5.06
C GLU A 197 12.62 6.50 5.34
N TRP A 198 11.70 5.87 4.60
CA TRP A 198 11.32 4.47 4.77
C TRP A 198 11.58 3.66 3.51
N ASP A 199 12.11 2.44 3.70
CA ASP A 199 12.35 1.48 2.62
C ASP A 199 11.13 0.59 2.35
N CYS A 200 10.26 0.44 3.35
CA CYS A 200 9.00 -0.29 3.28
C CYS A 200 7.83 0.58 3.71
N VAL A 201 6.72 0.49 2.98
CA VAL A 201 5.42 1.06 3.36
C VAL A 201 4.39 -0.07 3.40
N ILE A 202 3.70 -0.21 4.52
CA ILE A 202 2.59 -1.15 4.70
C ILE A 202 1.31 -0.34 4.90
N VAL A 203 0.30 -0.57 4.08
CA VAL A 203 -1.02 0.07 4.17
C VAL A 203 -2.00 -0.92 4.77
N ASP A 204 -2.41 -0.68 5.99
CA ASP A 204 -3.41 -1.50 6.67
C ASP A 204 -4.82 -1.13 6.19
N GLU A 205 -5.69 -2.14 6.06
CA GLU A 205 -7.02 -2.03 5.46
C GLU A 205 -6.98 -1.30 4.09
N CYS A 206 -6.09 -1.75 3.20
CA CYS A 206 -5.77 -1.06 1.95
C CYS A 206 -6.94 -0.90 0.98
N HIS A 207 -8.08 -1.59 1.18
CA HIS A 207 -9.33 -1.32 0.46
C HIS A 207 -9.81 0.13 0.66
N ARG A 208 -9.39 0.79 1.74
CA ARG A 208 -9.69 2.21 2.02
C ARG A 208 -8.99 3.18 1.07
N VAL A 209 -7.90 2.78 0.41
CA VAL A 209 -7.21 3.58 -0.63
C VAL A 209 -8.20 4.01 -1.71
N SER A 210 -9.08 3.10 -2.11
CA SER A 210 -10.12 3.32 -3.11
C SER A 210 -11.50 3.61 -2.51
N GLY A 211 -11.57 3.99 -1.23
CA GLY A 211 -12.84 4.20 -0.51
C GLY A 211 -13.67 5.35 -1.06
N THR A 212 -13.02 6.46 -1.38
CA THR A 212 -13.61 7.68 -1.94
C THR A 212 -12.60 8.37 -2.85
N PRO A 213 -13.01 9.29 -3.74
CA PRO A 213 -12.07 10.11 -4.53
C PRO A 213 -11.08 10.89 -3.67
N THR A 214 -11.50 11.40 -2.51
CA THR A 214 -10.62 12.07 -1.54
C THR A 214 -9.58 11.11 -0.97
N ALA A 215 -9.97 9.88 -0.62
CA ALA A 215 -9.03 8.85 -0.14
C ALA A 215 -8.00 8.51 -1.22
N VAL A 216 -8.43 8.32 -2.49
CA VAL A 216 -7.52 8.10 -3.62
C VAL A 216 -6.49 9.23 -3.71
N THR A 217 -6.92 10.49 -3.61
CA THR A 217 -6.03 11.65 -3.67
C THR A 217 -5.03 11.66 -2.51
N GLN A 218 -5.48 11.40 -1.27
CA GLN A 218 -4.61 11.38 -0.09
C GLN A 218 -3.58 10.27 -0.16
N PHE A 219 -4.01 9.03 -0.44
CA PHE A 219 -3.09 7.89 -0.57
C PHE A 219 -2.15 8.05 -1.76
N SER A 220 -2.64 8.56 -2.90
CA SER A 220 -1.82 8.82 -4.07
C SER A 220 -0.72 9.83 -3.75
N LYS A 221 -1.05 10.93 -3.06
CA LYS A 221 -0.05 11.93 -2.63
C LYS A 221 1.06 11.29 -1.80
N VAL A 222 0.71 10.50 -0.80
CA VAL A 222 1.69 9.88 0.11
C VAL A 222 2.48 8.79 -0.61
N LEU A 223 1.81 7.81 -1.23
CA LEU A 223 2.47 6.65 -1.83
C LEU A 223 3.30 6.99 -3.07
N ASN A 224 2.91 8.03 -3.82
CA ASN A 224 3.65 8.49 -5.01
C ASN A 224 4.81 9.44 -4.68
N THR A 225 4.90 9.96 -3.45
CA THR A 225 6.03 10.77 -3.00
C THR A 225 7.09 9.92 -2.32
N LEU A 226 6.69 9.00 -1.42
CA LEU A 226 7.63 8.16 -0.69
C LEU A 226 8.31 7.14 -1.60
N CYS A 227 9.64 7.20 -1.67
CA CYS A 227 10.47 6.35 -2.53
C CYS A 227 10.84 5.03 -1.82
N ALA A 228 9.84 4.33 -1.30
CA ALA A 228 10.02 3.04 -0.67
C ALA A 228 10.15 1.91 -1.71
N ARG A 229 11.11 1.02 -1.51
CA ARG A 229 11.37 -0.15 -2.37
C ARG A 229 10.26 -1.19 -2.25
N HIS A 230 9.66 -1.30 -1.06
CA HIS A 230 8.60 -2.24 -0.74
C HIS A 230 7.31 -1.50 -0.41
N LYS A 231 6.20 -1.85 -1.09
CA LYS A 231 4.89 -1.26 -0.84
C LYS A 231 3.84 -2.35 -0.76
N PHE A 232 3.33 -2.60 0.44
CA PHE A 232 2.37 -3.66 0.68
C PHE A 232 1.02 -3.13 1.16
N GLY A 233 -0.03 -3.82 0.77
CA GLY A 233 -1.37 -3.63 1.30
C GLY A 233 -1.84 -4.85 2.07
N LEU A 234 -2.55 -4.64 3.18
CA LEU A 234 -3.22 -5.68 3.93
C LEU A 234 -4.71 -5.41 3.89
N SER A 235 -5.53 -6.39 3.52
CA SER A 235 -7.00 -6.22 3.51
C SER A 235 -7.73 -7.55 3.67
N ALA A 236 -8.93 -7.50 4.26
CA ALA A 236 -9.83 -8.64 4.27
C ALA A 236 -10.52 -8.82 2.90
N THR A 237 -10.79 -7.74 2.21
CA THR A 237 -11.47 -7.73 0.92
C THR A 237 -10.79 -6.75 -0.03
N VAL A 238 -10.58 -7.16 -1.26
CA VAL A 238 -10.03 -6.30 -2.32
C VAL A 238 -11.00 -6.20 -3.50
N HIS A 239 -12.20 -6.77 -3.37
CA HIS A 239 -13.20 -6.71 -4.44
C HIS A 239 -14.16 -5.53 -4.25
N ARG A 240 -14.37 -4.75 -5.32
CA ARG A 240 -15.33 -3.63 -5.38
C ARG A 240 -16.01 -3.63 -6.74
N SER A 241 -17.33 -3.49 -6.73
CA SER A 241 -18.15 -3.44 -7.96
C SER A 241 -18.11 -2.08 -8.68
N ASP A 242 -17.64 -1.02 -8.01
CA ASP A 242 -17.60 0.35 -8.54
C ASP A 242 -16.33 0.67 -9.38
N GLY A 243 -15.46 -0.30 -9.59
CA GLY A 243 -14.22 -0.14 -10.35
C GLY A 243 -13.11 0.66 -9.64
N MET A 244 -13.38 1.24 -8.47
CA MET A 244 -12.42 2.05 -7.72
C MET A 244 -11.21 1.25 -7.21
N ILE A 245 -11.30 -0.08 -7.15
CA ILE A 245 -10.19 -0.96 -6.75
C ILE A 245 -8.95 -0.78 -7.64
N LYS A 246 -9.12 -0.31 -8.88
CA LYS A 246 -8.02 0.03 -9.78
C LYS A 246 -7.00 0.99 -9.13
N ALA A 247 -7.48 1.94 -8.30
CA ALA A 247 -6.60 2.87 -7.59
C ALA A 247 -5.71 2.14 -6.58
N THR A 248 -6.25 1.18 -5.83
CA THR A 248 -5.47 0.37 -4.89
C THR A 248 -4.40 -0.44 -5.62
N TYR A 249 -4.77 -1.10 -6.73
CA TYR A 249 -3.83 -1.87 -7.54
C TYR A 249 -2.76 -1.00 -8.20
N ALA A 250 -3.13 0.17 -8.69
CA ALA A 250 -2.17 1.09 -9.28
C ALA A 250 -1.10 1.53 -8.28
N MET A 251 -1.45 1.73 -7.01
CA MET A 251 -0.52 2.21 -5.97
C MET A 251 0.29 1.10 -5.32
N LEU A 252 -0.31 -0.06 -5.06
CA LEU A 252 0.27 -1.13 -4.25
C LEU A 252 0.60 -2.40 -5.05
N GLY A 253 0.07 -2.55 -6.26
CA GLY A 253 0.16 -3.78 -7.06
C GLY A 253 -1.04 -4.71 -6.84
N GLN A 254 -1.03 -5.84 -7.54
CA GLN A 254 -2.07 -6.86 -7.48
C GLN A 254 -1.99 -7.64 -6.16
N VAL A 255 -3.03 -8.47 -5.91
CA VAL A 255 -3.00 -9.47 -4.84
C VAL A 255 -1.90 -10.47 -5.13
N VAL A 256 -0.98 -10.65 -4.18
CA VAL A 256 0.15 -11.58 -4.27
C VAL A 256 -0.09 -12.85 -3.47
N TRP A 257 -0.98 -12.80 -2.50
CA TRP A 257 -1.41 -13.96 -1.72
C TRP A 257 -2.81 -13.77 -1.16
N THR A 258 -3.57 -14.86 -1.17
CA THR A 258 -4.89 -14.92 -0.51
C THR A 258 -4.87 -16.05 0.51
N VAL A 259 -5.09 -15.70 1.78
CA VAL A 259 -5.20 -16.70 2.85
C VAL A 259 -6.56 -17.40 2.72
N PRO A 260 -6.60 -18.76 2.61
CA PRO A 260 -7.85 -19.49 2.55
C PRO A 260 -8.68 -19.36 3.84
N ASP A 261 -9.98 -19.17 3.72
CA ASP A 261 -10.90 -19.07 4.87
C ASP A 261 -10.83 -20.32 5.77
N GLU A 262 -10.64 -21.49 5.16
CA GLU A 262 -10.54 -22.77 5.86
C GLU A 262 -9.32 -22.87 6.77
N ALA A 263 -8.19 -22.28 6.37
CA ALA A 263 -6.98 -22.25 7.18
C ALA A 263 -7.17 -21.46 8.49
N VAL A 264 -8.03 -20.43 8.46
CA VAL A 264 -8.37 -19.65 9.65
C VAL A 264 -9.40 -20.37 10.52
N LYS A 265 -10.45 -20.99 9.90
CA LYS A 265 -11.53 -21.70 10.60
C LYS A 265 -11.04 -22.95 11.31
N SER A 266 -10.21 -23.77 10.68
CA SER A 266 -9.68 -25.00 11.26
C SER A 266 -8.98 -24.74 12.58
N ARG A 267 -8.38 -23.59 12.73
CA ARG A 267 -7.64 -23.18 13.89
C ARG A 267 -8.51 -22.67 15.03
N VAL A 268 -9.56 -21.91 14.75
CA VAL A 268 -10.53 -21.50 15.79
C VAL A 268 -11.16 -22.75 16.43
N MET A 269 -11.42 -23.79 15.65
CA MET A 269 -11.91 -25.07 16.15
C MET A 269 -10.88 -25.82 17.02
N THR A 270 -9.60 -25.82 16.61
CA THR A 270 -8.53 -26.47 17.38
C THR A 270 -8.29 -25.75 18.72
N ALA A 271 -8.28 -24.41 18.74
CA ALA A 271 -8.14 -23.65 19.98
C ALA A 271 -9.32 -23.87 20.95
N ALA A 272 -10.55 -23.98 20.44
CA ALA A 272 -11.75 -24.26 21.24
C ALA A 272 -11.74 -25.70 21.83
N SER A 273 -11.09 -26.67 21.18
CA SER A 273 -10.99 -28.05 21.68
C SER A 273 -9.99 -28.26 22.80
N TYR A 274 -9.06 -27.32 23.03
CA TYR A 274 -8.10 -27.36 24.13
C TYR A 274 -8.55 -26.64 25.40
N THR A 275 -9.74 -26.01 25.38
CA THR A 275 -10.30 -25.27 26.55
C THR A 275 -11.41 -26.03 27.26
N HIS A 276 -11.55 -27.35 27.07
CA HIS A 276 -12.44 -28.23 27.81
C HIS A 276 -11.68 -29.28 28.61
#